data_c1c39bbb88858a7d20c24661870ca84e
#
_entry.id   c1c39bbb88858a7d20c24661870ca84e
#
_cell.length_a   1.000
_cell.length_b   1.000
_cell.length_c   1.000
_cell.angle_alpha   90.00
_cell.angle_beta   90.00
_cell.angle_gamma   90.00
#
_symmetry.space_group_name_H-M   'P 1'
#
loop_
_entity.id
_entity.type
_entity.pdbx_description
1 polymer ?
#
loop_
_entity_poly.entity_id
_entity_poly.type
_entity_poly.pdbx_seq_one_letter_code
_entity_poly.pdbx_strand_id
1 'polypeptide(L)' 'MVITVAGEKKEVKEGLTLPALIEQENVEMPEYVTVSINDEFVASEDKATTVLKDGDNIEFLYFMGGGC' A
#
# COMPACT_ATOMS: atom_id res chain seq x y z
N MET A 1 -9.77 -12.04 -3.14
CA MET A 1 -8.36 -12.36 -2.95
C MET A 1 -7.88 -11.97 -1.57
N VAL A 2 -6.84 -12.58 -1.10
CA VAL A 2 -6.28 -12.30 0.22
C VAL A 2 -4.92 -11.65 0.06
N ILE A 3 -4.74 -10.54 0.74
CA ILE A 3 -3.46 -9.83 0.77
C ILE A 3 -3.06 -9.59 2.22
N THR A 4 -1.80 -9.25 2.44
CA THR A 4 -1.30 -8.89 3.76
C THR A 4 -1.01 -7.40 3.75
N VAL A 5 -1.58 -6.68 4.69
CA VAL A 5 -1.39 -5.23 4.81
C VAL A 5 -0.87 -4.92 6.21
N ALA A 6 0.31 -4.37 6.28
CA ALA A 6 0.96 -4.04 7.56
C ALA A 6 0.98 -5.23 8.52
N GLY A 7 1.23 -6.41 7.98
CA GLY A 7 1.31 -7.62 8.79
C GLY A 7 -0.02 -8.32 9.06
N GLU A 8 -1.11 -7.77 8.58
CA GLU A 8 -2.44 -8.37 8.78
C GLU A 8 -3.01 -8.87 7.47
N LYS A 9 -3.53 -10.08 7.49
CA LYS A 9 -4.19 -10.63 6.30
C LYS A 9 -5.57 -10.01 6.16
N LYS A 10 -5.90 -9.61 4.94
CA LYS A 10 -7.20 -9.02 4.63
C LYS A 10 -7.74 -9.62 3.35
N GLU A 11 -9.03 -9.87 3.35
CA GLU A 11 -9.70 -10.32 2.15
C GLU A 11 -10.24 -9.11 1.41
N VAL A 12 -9.89 -8.99 0.14
CA VAL A 12 -10.27 -7.87 -0.69
C VAL A 12 -10.74 -8.37 -2.05
N LYS A 13 -11.32 -7.49 -2.83
CA LYS A 13 -11.79 -7.83 -4.17
C LYS A 13 -10.62 -8.00 -5.12
N GLU A 14 -10.77 -8.90 -6.07
CA GLU A 14 -9.79 -9.03 -7.13
C GLU A 14 -9.75 -7.74 -7.93
N GLY A 15 -8.56 -7.35 -8.32
CA GLY A 15 -8.39 -6.12 -9.09
C GLY A 15 -8.36 -4.86 -8.23
N LEU A 16 -8.30 -5.00 -6.92
CA LEU A 16 -8.19 -3.84 -6.05
C LEU A 16 -6.92 -3.08 -6.40
N THR A 17 -7.06 -1.76 -6.57
CA THR A 17 -5.92 -0.92 -6.88
C THR A 17 -5.26 -0.41 -5.61
N LEU A 18 -4.00 -0.03 -5.72
CA LEU A 18 -3.28 0.52 -4.58
C LEU A 18 -3.93 1.80 -4.04
N PRO A 19 -4.34 2.76 -4.89
CA PRO A 19 -5.03 3.93 -4.37
C PRO A 19 -6.30 3.59 -3.59
N ALA A 20 -7.05 2.61 -4.06
CA ALA A 20 -8.26 2.18 -3.36
C ALA A 20 -7.93 1.58 -2.00
N LEU A 21 -6.84 0.81 -1.92
CA LEU A 21 -6.41 0.24 -0.66
C LEU A 21 -5.97 1.34 0.31
N ILE A 22 -5.21 2.31 -0.17
CA ILE A 22 -4.75 3.42 0.65
C ILE A 22 -5.95 4.16 1.24
N GLU A 23 -6.97 4.39 0.44
CA GLU A 23 -8.17 5.05 0.91
C GLU A 23 -8.93 4.19 1.93
N GLN A 24 -9.02 2.90 1.66
CA GLN A 24 -9.69 1.96 2.56
C GLN A 24 -9.01 1.88 3.92
N GLU A 25 -7.70 1.97 3.95
CA GLU A 25 -6.93 1.89 5.19
C GLU A 25 -6.84 3.20 5.94
N ASN A 26 -7.48 4.25 5.43
CA ASN A 26 -7.45 5.57 6.05
C ASN A 26 -6.04 6.08 6.31
N VAL A 27 -5.18 5.88 5.34
CA VAL A 27 -3.79 6.35 5.45
C VAL A 27 -3.77 7.87 5.50
N GLU A 28 -3.15 8.41 6.53
CA GLU A 28 -2.95 9.84 6.62
C GLU A 28 -1.81 10.24 5.69
N MET A 29 -1.97 11.35 5.01
CA MET A 29 -0.94 11.86 4.11
C MET A 29 -0.50 10.82 3.07
N PRO A 30 -1.42 10.32 2.27
CA PRO A 30 -1.07 9.29 1.28
C PRO A 30 -0.01 9.76 0.28
N GLU A 31 0.18 11.05 0.15
CA GLU A 31 1.21 11.60 -0.73
C GLU A 31 2.61 11.37 -0.20
N TYR A 32 2.74 11.23 1.10
CA TYR A 32 4.04 11.09 1.75
C TYR A 32 4.35 9.67 2.19
N VAL A 33 3.40 8.78 2.11
CA VAL A 33 3.63 7.40 2.49
C VAL A 33 4.37 6.68 1.37
N THR A 34 5.36 5.90 1.76
CA THR A 34 6.02 5.01 0.82
C THR A 34 5.37 3.64 0.93
N VAL A 35 5.03 3.07 -0.18
CA VAL A 35 4.39 1.76 -0.21
C VAL A 35 5.37 0.72 -0.72
N SER A 36 5.42 -0.40 -0.04
CA SER A 36 6.23 -1.54 -0.46
C SER A 36 5.29 -2.70 -0.74
N ILE A 37 5.50 -3.39 -1.85
CA ILE A 37 4.74 -4.59 -2.19
C ILE A 37 5.74 -5.70 -2.42
N ASN A 38 5.64 -6.76 -1.62
CA ASN A 38 6.55 -7.91 -1.69
C ASN A 38 8.01 -7.46 -1.60
N ASP A 39 8.29 -6.54 -0.68
CA ASP A 39 9.62 -5.99 -0.41
C ASP A 39 10.18 -5.11 -1.53
N GLU A 40 9.33 -4.68 -2.45
CA GLU A 40 9.75 -3.75 -3.50
C GLU A 40 9.02 -2.42 -3.31
N PHE A 41 9.77 -1.34 -3.32
CA PHE A 41 9.19 -0.02 -3.18
C PHE A 41 8.45 0.39 -4.45
N VAL A 42 7.28 0.98 -4.26
CA VAL A 42 6.47 1.47 -5.37
C VAL A 42 6.73 2.96 -5.53
N ALA A 43 7.13 3.36 -6.73
CA ALA A 43 7.37 4.78 -7.01
C ALA A 43 6.06 5.56 -6.89
N SER A 44 6.17 6.84 -6.53
CA SER A 44 4.99 7.69 -6.38
C SER A 44 4.11 7.70 -7.61
N GLU A 45 4.73 7.75 -8.78
CA GLU A 45 4.00 7.77 -10.03
C GLU A 45 3.36 6.42 -10.36
N ASP A 46 3.89 5.34 -9.82
CA ASP A 46 3.34 4.00 -10.05
C ASP A 46 2.22 3.66 -9.09
N LYS A 47 2.12 4.37 -7.96
CA LYS A 47 1.07 4.10 -7.00
C LYS A 47 -0.32 4.21 -7.60
N ALA A 48 -0.50 5.16 -8.49
CA ALA A 48 -1.81 5.41 -9.10
C ALA A 48 -2.24 4.32 -10.06
N THR A 49 -1.29 3.55 -10.59
CA THR A 49 -1.57 2.54 -11.61
C THR A 49 -1.35 1.11 -11.12
N THR A 50 -0.90 0.95 -9.89
CA THR A 50 -0.62 -0.38 -9.36
C THR A 50 -1.91 -1.12 -9.02
N VAL A 51 -2.02 -2.35 -9.51
CA VAL A 51 -3.14 -3.22 -9.20
C VAL A 51 -2.60 -4.36 -8.34
N LEU A 52 -3.28 -4.63 -7.24
CA LEU A 52 -2.87 -5.66 -6.30
C LEU A 52 -3.23 -7.04 -6.79
N LYS A 53 -2.51 -8.04 -6.31
CA LYS A 53 -2.71 -9.43 -6.65
C LYS A 53 -2.87 -10.27 -5.40
N ASP A 54 -3.50 -11.42 -5.56
CA ASP A 54 -3.66 -12.34 -4.46
C ASP A 54 -2.30 -12.72 -3.88
N GLY A 55 -2.21 -12.67 -2.57
CA GLY A 55 -0.97 -13.01 -1.88
C GLY A 55 0.02 -11.87 -1.74
N ASP A 56 -0.29 -10.70 -2.26
CA ASP A 56 0.61 -9.56 -2.11
C ASP A 56 0.78 -9.16 -0.65
N ASN A 57 2.00 -8.75 -0.31
CA ASN A 57 2.33 -8.25 1.01
C ASN A 57 2.61 -6.75 0.90
N ILE A 58 1.70 -5.94 1.40
CA ILE A 58 1.77 -4.50 1.28
C ILE A 58 2.19 -3.90 2.62
N GLU A 59 3.15 -2.99 2.57
CA GLU A 59 3.58 -2.26 3.76
C GLU A 59 3.56 -0.77 3.48
N PHE A 60 3.11 -0.01 4.46
CA PHE A 60 3.12 1.44 4.39
C PHE A 60 4.23 1.96 5.27
N LEU A 61 5.15 2.67 4.68
CA LEU A 61 6.30 3.22 5.38
C LEU A 61 6.17 4.73 5.44
N TYR A 62 6.10 5.24 6.65
CA TYR A 62 6.02 6.68 6.86
C TYR A 62 7.39 7.21 7.20
N PHE A 63 7.91 8.07 6.35
CA PHE A 63 9.16 8.75 6.64
C PHE A 63 8.80 10.06 7.30
N MET A 64 9.06 10.14 8.57
CA MET A 64 8.71 11.31 9.34
C MET A 64 9.64 12.49 9.06
N GLY A 65 10.49 12.34 8.12
CA GLY A 65 11.36 13.42 7.74
C GLY A 65 12.02 14.02 8.95
N GLY A 66 13.08 14.49 8.90
CA GLY A 66 13.86 14.96 9.97
C GLY A 66 13.11 15.60 11.11
N GLY A 67 11.86 15.48 11.05
CA GLY A 67 11.08 16.07 12.07
C GLY A 67 11.25 15.46 13.40
N CYS A 68 11.87 14.58 13.46
CA CYS A 68 11.99 14.05 14.71
C CYS A 68 12.74 14.27 15.51
#